data_ff452f19220a3d12c07fb7013bbf3db6
#
_entry.id   ff452f19220a3d12c07fb7013bbf3db6
#
_cell.length_a   1.000
_cell.length_b   1.000
_cell.length_c   1.000
_cell.angle_alpha   90.00
_cell.angle_beta   90.00
_cell.angle_gamma   90.00
#
_symmetry.space_group_name_H-M   'P 1'
#
loop_
_entity.id
_entity.type
_entity.pdbx_description
1 polymer ?
#
loop_
_entity_poly.entity_id
_entity_poly.type
_entity_poly.pdbx_seq_one_letter_code
_entity_poly.pdbx_strand_id
1 'polypeptide(L)'
;RVLLIEQGNLGGCGGFTRSMYEALQLEGVTNHVLMDDDAVIDARVLRNLVSLLSFTGDSKVIGGHMLDLLRPHFLYEAGAVVKSNTRLKSLHHNIDLRAVDALIPFNKYQEVDYNAWWFCAIPTEQIRKAQLPAPIFIRGDDMEYGIRLKELGVKTVAMPGIAVWQTRKEPAEHLNMVQDVFFSSPKDVLEL
;
A
#
# COMPACT_ATOMS: atom_id res chain seq x y z
N ARG A 1 -16.47 15.66 0.78
CA ARG A 1 -15.60 16.86 0.78
C ARG A 1 -14.22 16.46 0.30
N VAL A 2 -13.64 17.22 -0.63
CA VAL A 2 -12.26 17.04 -1.11
C VAL A 2 -11.42 18.16 -0.47
N LEU A 3 -10.23 17.80 0.02
CA LEU A 3 -9.20 18.73 0.48
C LEU A 3 -7.99 18.57 -0.44
N LEU A 4 -7.64 19.61 -1.17
CA LEU A 4 -6.41 19.66 -1.97
C LEU A 4 -5.30 20.28 -1.12
N ILE A 5 -4.16 19.60 -1.08
CA ILE A 5 -2.98 20.06 -0.35
C ILE A 5 -1.82 20.17 -1.33
N GLU A 6 -1.30 21.37 -1.49
CA GLU A 6 -0.10 21.63 -2.29
C GLU A 6 1.13 21.60 -1.40
N GLN A 7 2.19 20.96 -1.88
CA GLN A 7 3.48 20.88 -1.22
C GLN A 7 4.62 20.78 -2.22
N GLY A 8 5.85 20.97 -1.78
CA GLY A 8 7.04 20.66 -2.59
C GLY A 8 7.09 19.18 -2.95
N ASN A 9 7.83 18.85 -4.01
CA ASN A 9 8.02 17.44 -4.39
C ASN A 9 8.92 16.73 -3.38
N LEU A 10 8.30 15.94 -2.50
CA LEU A 10 8.96 15.10 -1.51
C LEU A 10 8.85 13.60 -1.88
N GLY A 11 8.61 13.31 -3.15
CA GLY A 11 8.40 11.95 -3.65
C GLY A 11 7.05 11.35 -3.25
N GLY A 12 6.85 10.07 -3.58
CA GLY A 12 5.64 9.34 -3.22
C GLY A 12 5.43 9.27 -1.71
N CYS A 13 6.49 8.97 -0.97
CA CYS A 13 6.45 8.94 0.49
C CYS A 13 5.96 10.25 1.10
N GLY A 14 6.44 11.40 0.58
CA GLY A 14 6.02 12.72 1.08
C GLY A 14 4.52 12.98 0.91
N GLY A 15 3.93 12.55 -0.21
CA GLY A 15 2.48 12.64 -0.44
C GLY A 15 1.69 11.80 0.55
N PHE A 16 2.05 10.54 0.71
CA PHE A 16 1.40 9.62 1.64
C PHE A 16 1.58 10.05 3.10
N THR A 17 2.79 10.47 3.49
CA THR A 17 3.06 10.97 4.84
C THR A 17 2.23 12.20 5.16
N ARG A 18 2.11 13.14 4.21
CA ARG A 18 1.27 14.32 4.39
C ARG A 18 -0.20 13.97 4.57
N SER A 19 -0.72 13.03 3.79
CA SER A 19 -2.10 12.60 3.93
C SER A 19 -2.37 11.90 5.28
N MET A 20 -1.42 11.10 5.78
CA MET A 20 -1.49 10.51 7.11
C MET A 20 -1.50 11.60 8.21
N TYR A 21 -0.61 12.58 8.10
CA TYR A 21 -0.55 13.70 9.05
C TYR A 21 -1.89 14.45 9.13
N GLU A 22 -2.48 14.78 7.98
CA GLU A 22 -3.77 15.48 7.94
C GLU A 22 -4.91 14.60 8.50
N ALA A 23 -4.91 13.30 8.20
CA ALA A 23 -5.91 12.38 8.75
C ALA A 23 -5.86 12.32 10.29
N LEU A 24 -4.66 12.42 10.87
CA LEU A 24 -4.48 12.43 12.33
C LEU A 24 -4.99 13.71 13.01
N GLN A 25 -5.17 14.81 12.26
CA GLN A 25 -5.73 16.06 12.77
C GLN A 25 -7.27 16.06 12.76
N LEU A 26 -7.90 15.11 12.08
CA LEU A 26 -9.36 15.04 11.96
C LEU A 26 -9.95 14.21 13.11
N GLU A 27 -10.93 14.78 13.80
CA GLU A 27 -11.68 14.06 14.82
C GLU A 27 -12.59 12.99 14.18
N GLY A 28 -12.70 11.84 14.84
CA GLY A 28 -13.59 10.75 14.44
C GLY A 28 -13.09 9.91 13.27
N VAL A 29 -11.91 10.20 12.70
CA VAL A 29 -11.29 9.34 11.68
C VAL A 29 -10.66 8.12 12.35
N THR A 30 -11.20 6.95 12.06
CA THR A 30 -10.74 5.68 12.63
C THR A 30 -9.76 4.93 11.72
N ASN A 31 -9.90 5.11 10.42
CA ASN A 31 -9.05 4.46 9.42
C ASN A 31 -8.66 5.45 8.33
N HIS A 32 -7.44 5.36 7.87
CA HIS A 32 -6.91 6.11 6.74
C HIS A 32 -6.62 5.16 5.58
N VAL A 33 -7.13 5.47 4.39
CA VAL A 33 -6.89 4.67 3.18
C VAL A 33 -5.88 5.40 2.30
N LEU A 34 -4.74 4.78 2.12
CA LEU A 34 -3.75 5.18 1.14
C LEU A 34 -4.10 4.56 -0.21
N MET A 35 -4.01 5.32 -1.27
CA MET A 35 -4.28 4.86 -2.63
C MET A 35 -3.47 5.70 -3.62
N ASP A 36 -2.85 5.04 -4.62
CA ASP A 36 -2.19 5.72 -5.73
C ASP A 36 -3.21 6.52 -6.57
N ASP A 37 -2.78 7.62 -7.15
CA ASP A 37 -3.62 8.52 -7.94
C ASP A 37 -4.02 7.96 -9.31
N ASP A 38 -3.29 6.96 -9.83
CA ASP A 38 -3.56 6.22 -11.06
C ASP A 38 -4.31 4.89 -10.84
N ALA A 39 -4.70 4.60 -9.60
CA ALA A 39 -5.48 3.42 -9.27
C ALA A 39 -6.97 3.59 -9.62
N VAL A 40 -7.54 2.62 -10.31
CA VAL A 40 -8.97 2.54 -10.62
C VAL A 40 -9.64 1.61 -9.61
N ILE A 41 -10.72 2.08 -9.00
CA ILE A 41 -11.45 1.36 -7.96
C ILE A 41 -12.94 1.19 -8.33
N ASP A 42 -13.51 0.03 -8.02
CA ASP A 42 -14.96 -0.18 -8.04
C ASP A 42 -15.58 0.26 -6.70
N ALA A 43 -16.69 0.96 -6.74
CA ALA A 43 -17.37 1.44 -5.52
C ALA A 43 -17.72 0.32 -4.52
N ARG A 44 -17.87 -0.93 -4.99
CA ARG A 44 -18.08 -2.11 -4.13
C ARG A 44 -16.90 -2.37 -3.20
N VAL A 45 -15.68 -2.05 -3.63
CA VAL A 45 -14.47 -2.21 -2.81
C VAL A 45 -14.57 -1.37 -1.54
N LEU A 46 -15.00 -0.12 -1.66
CA LEU A 46 -15.19 0.75 -0.48
C LEU A 46 -16.27 0.21 0.46
N ARG A 47 -17.37 -0.29 -0.08
CA ARG A 47 -18.42 -0.92 0.75
C ARG A 47 -17.92 -2.17 1.46
N ASN A 48 -17.18 -3.02 0.76
CA ASN A 48 -16.57 -4.21 1.34
C ASN A 48 -15.57 -3.83 2.43
N LEU A 49 -14.74 -2.81 2.19
CA LEU A 49 -13.80 -2.31 3.20
C LEU A 49 -14.52 -1.82 4.45
N VAL A 50 -15.52 -0.96 4.32
CA VAL A 50 -16.30 -0.44 5.47
C VAL A 50 -16.94 -1.58 6.24
N SER A 51 -17.56 -2.55 5.55
CA SER A 51 -18.13 -3.74 6.19
C SER A 51 -17.06 -4.54 6.94
N LEU A 52 -15.89 -4.75 6.32
CA LEU A 52 -14.79 -5.48 6.95
C LEU A 52 -14.27 -4.76 8.20
N LEU A 53 -14.05 -3.46 8.11
CA LEU A 53 -13.56 -2.64 9.22
C LEU A 53 -14.51 -2.66 10.41
N SER A 54 -15.82 -2.78 10.19
CA SER A 54 -16.81 -2.92 11.27
C SER A 54 -16.63 -4.21 12.09
N PHE A 55 -16.01 -5.25 11.53
CA PHE A 55 -15.69 -6.50 12.22
C PHE A 55 -14.27 -6.56 12.77
N THR A 56 -13.31 -5.94 12.09
CA THR A 56 -11.90 -6.01 12.49
C THR A 56 -11.52 -4.92 13.47
N GLY A 57 -12.26 -3.81 13.51
CA GLY A 57 -11.91 -2.63 14.29
C GLY A 57 -10.51 -2.12 13.94
N ASP A 58 -9.81 -1.58 14.92
CA ASP A 58 -8.48 -0.99 14.77
C ASP A 58 -7.32 -1.99 14.94
N SER A 59 -7.60 -3.28 14.77
CA SER A 59 -6.63 -4.34 15.08
C SER A 59 -5.73 -4.74 13.91
N LYS A 60 -6.10 -4.38 12.68
CA LYS A 60 -5.39 -4.85 11.47
C LYS A 60 -5.29 -3.77 10.40
N VAL A 61 -4.22 -3.84 9.64
CA VAL A 61 -4.09 -3.16 8.35
C VAL A 61 -4.74 -4.02 7.26
N ILE A 62 -5.56 -3.41 6.43
CA ILE A 62 -6.25 -4.08 5.33
C ILE A 62 -5.61 -3.64 4.01
N GLY A 63 -4.89 -4.57 3.38
CA GLY A 63 -4.28 -4.37 2.07
C GLY A 63 -5.20 -4.80 0.94
N GLY A 64 -5.19 -4.05 -0.14
CA GLY A 64 -5.90 -4.37 -1.38
C GLY A 64 -5.01 -5.12 -2.37
N HIS A 65 -5.63 -6.03 -3.12
CA HIS A 65 -4.99 -6.68 -4.25
C HIS A 65 -4.80 -5.67 -5.39
N MET A 66 -3.68 -5.76 -6.12
CA MET A 66 -3.49 -5.02 -7.35
C MET A 66 -3.71 -5.93 -8.55
N LEU A 67 -4.60 -5.53 -9.46
CA LEU A 67 -4.82 -6.15 -10.75
C LEU A 67 -4.26 -5.26 -11.86
N ASP A 68 -3.93 -5.88 -12.99
CA ASP A 68 -3.43 -5.20 -14.18
C ASP A 68 -4.59 -4.48 -14.90
N LEU A 69 -4.51 -3.16 -15.04
CA LEU A 69 -5.56 -2.36 -15.69
C LEU A 69 -5.76 -2.74 -17.16
N LEU A 70 -4.70 -3.11 -17.85
CA LEU A 70 -4.75 -3.49 -19.26
C LEU A 70 -5.19 -4.95 -19.46
N ARG A 71 -5.03 -5.77 -18.43
CA ARG A 71 -5.47 -7.16 -18.38
C ARG A 71 -6.22 -7.41 -17.07
N PRO A 72 -7.46 -6.93 -16.91
CA PRO A 72 -8.15 -6.81 -15.61
C PRO A 72 -8.43 -8.13 -14.90
N HIS A 73 -8.16 -9.25 -15.54
CA HIS A 73 -8.21 -10.59 -14.95
C HIS A 73 -6.85 -11.11 -14.46
N PHE A 74 -5.77 -10.33 -14.61
CA PHE A 74 -4.47 -10.69 -14.07
C PHE A 74 -4.27 -10.01 -12.71
N LEU A 75 -4.07 -10.82 -11.67
CA LEU A 75 -3.61 -10.36 -10.38
C LEU A 75 -2.10 -10.10 -10.46
N TYR A 76 -1.71 -8.86 -10.21
CA TYR A 76 -0.30 -8.50 -10.13
C TYR A 76 0.30 -8.93 -8.80
N GLU A 77 -0.34 -8.57 -7.68
CA GLU A 77 0.15 -8.89 -6.34
C GLU A 77 -0.97 -8.83 -5.30
N ALA A 78 -0.85 -9.68 -4.27
CA ALA A 78 -1.72 -9.72 -3.10
C ALA A 78 -0.90 -9.60 -1.81
N GLY A 79 -0.14 -8.49 -1.68
CA GLY A 79 0.77 -8.26 -0.58
C GLY A 79 2.08 -9.03 -0.69
N ALA A 80 2.99 -8.80 0.24
CA ALA A 80 4.31 -9.42 0.22
C ALA A 80 4.80 -9.83 1.61
N VAL A 81 5.75 -10.77 1.62
CA VAL A 81 6.43 -11.25 2.82
C VAL A 81 7.93 -11.09 2.69
N VAL A 82 8.59 -10.80 3.81
CA VAL A 82 10.05 -10.72 3.90
C VAL A 82 10.59 -12.09 4.33
N LYS A 83 11.43 -12.67 3.51
CA LYS A 83 12.11 -13.93 3.84
C LYS A 83 13.33 -13.69 4.74
N SER A 84 13.80 -14.74 5.40
CA SER A 84 14.94 -14.72 6.34
C SER A 84 16.23 -14.13 5.75
N ASN A 85 16.35 -14.04 4.44
CA ASN A 85 17.50 -13.47 3.73
C ASN A 85 17.25 -12.02 3.25
N THR A 86 16.31 -11.30 3.85
CA THR A 86 15.88 -9.94 3.46
C THR A 86 15.30 -9.82 2.04
N ARG A 87 15.05 -10.93 1.37
CA ARG A 87 14.41 -10.93 0.05
C ARG A 87 12.91 -10.80 0.20
N LEU A 88 12.34 -9.92 -0.59
CA LEU A 88 10.90 -9.78 -0.73
C LEU A 88 10.34 -10.92 -1.57
N LYS A 89 9.18 -11.39 -1.17
CA LYS A 89 8.38 -12.31 -1.96
C LYS A 89 6.96 -11.78 -2.07
N SER A 90 6.63 -11.24 -3.23
CA SER A 90 5.23 -10.94 -3.59
C SER A 90 4.40 -12.22 -3.55
N LEU A 91 3.23 -12.12 -2.95
CA LEU A 91 2.28 -13.23 -2.90
C LEU A 91 1.35 -13.15 -4.11
N HIS A 92 1.09 -14.32 -4.69
CA HIS A 92 0.16 -14.46 -5.82
C HIS A 92 0.51 -13.54 -7.01
N HIS A 93 1.82 -13.45 -7.30
CA HIS A 93 2.31 -12.57 -8.36
C HIS A 93 1.96 -13.12 -9.75
N ASN A 94 1.37 -12.24 -10.60
CA ASN A 94 1.10 -12.47 -12.02
C ASN A 94 0.21 -13.70 -12.29
N ILE A 95 -0.92 -13.80 -11.61
CA ILE A 95 -1.86 -14.93 -11.72
C ILE A 95 -3.04 -14.56 -12.63
N ASP A 96 -3.36 -15.44 -13.58
CA ASP A 96 -4.58 -15.36 -14.40
C ASP A 96 -5.79 -15.89 -13.59
N LEU A 97 -6.66 -14.99 -13.15
CA LEU A 97 -7.83 -15.30 -12.32
C LEU A 97 -8.98 -15.97 -13.10
N ARG A 98 -8.86 -16.16 -14.43
CA ARG A 98 -9.85 -16.92 -15.20
C ARG A 98 -9.71 -18.42 -14.98
N ALA A 99 -8.56 -18.89 -14.54
CA ALA A 99 -8.36 -20.29 -14.17
C ALA A 99 -9.03 -20.54 -12.80
N VAL A 100 -9.96 -21.50 -12.73
CA VAL A 100 -10.70 -21.79 -11.49
C VAL A 100 -9.76 -22.17 -10.35
N ASP A 101 -8.73 -22.96 -10.62
CA ASP A 101 -7.74 -23.38 -9.63
C ASP A 101 -6.94 -22.19 -9.06
N ALA A 102 -6.77 -21.14 -9.85
CA ALA A 102 -6.11 -19.90 -9.40
C ALA A 102 -6.90 -19.15 -8.32
N LEU A 103 -8.21 -19.41 -8.21
CA LEU A 103 -9.09 -18.76 -7.22
C LEU A 103 -9.05 -19.47 -5.84
N ILE A 104 -8.57 -20.70 -5.77
CA ILE A 104 -8.54 -21.49 -4.52
C ILE A 104 -7.81 -20.75 -3.38
N PRO A 105 -6.63 -20.14 -3.59
CA PRO A 105 -5.93 -19.40 -2.53
C PRO A 105 -6.71 -18.20 -1.98
N PHE A 106 -7.68 -17.67 -2.76
CA PHE A 106 -8.47 -16.48 -2.39
C PHE A 106 -9.77 -16.80 -1.64
N ASN A 107 -9.96 -18.05 -1.20
CA ASN A 107 -11.06 -18.42 -0.30
C ASN A 107 -10.86 -17.90 1.13
N LYS A 108 -9.68 -17.33 1.43
CA LYS A 108 -9.32 -16.75 2.72
C LYS A 108 -8.37 -15.56 2.52
N TYR A 109 -8.34 -14.69 3.53
CA TYR A 109 -7.34 -13.63 3.56
C TYR A 109 -5.91 -14.19 3.69
N GLN A 110 -4.95 -13.41 3.24
CA GLN A 110 -3.52 -13.72 3.37
C GLN A 110 -2.90 -12.76 4.41
N GLU A 111 -2.28 -13.31 5.45
CA GLU A 111 -1.44 -12.53 6.36
C GLU A 111 -0.11 -12.25 5.67
N VAL A 112 0.28 -10.98 5.62
CA VAL A 112 1.45 -10.48 4.90
C VAL A 112 2.29 -9.58 5.79
N ASP A 113 3.55 -9.35 5.42
CA ASP A 113 4.42 -8.46 6.19
C ASP A 113 4.18 -6.99 5.85
N TYR A 114 3.83 -6.70 4.61
CA TYR A 114 3.33 -5.39 4.17
C TYR A 114 2.43 -5.52 2.94
N ASN A 115 1.66 -4.47 2.68
CA ASN A 115 0.91 -4.28 1.44
C ASN A 115 1.28 -2.93 0.86
N ALA A 116 1.55 -2.89 -0.44
CA ALA A 116 1.87 -1.64 -1.11
C ALA A 116 0.70 -0.65 -1.08
N TRP A 117 1.01 0.64 -1.19
CA TRP A 117 0.05 1.70 -0.96
C TRP A 117 -0.80 2.07 -2.18
N TRP A 118 -0.83 1.22 -3.22
CA TRP A 118 -1.86 1.33 -4.25
C TRP A 118 -3.29 1.21 -3.68
N PHE A 119 -3.45 0.50 -2.56
CA PHE A 119 -4.64 0.51 -1.70
C PHE A 119 -4.32 -0.13 -0.35
N CYS A 120 -4.26 0.68 0.69
CA CYS A 120 -3.94 0.18 2.02
C CYS A 120 -4.71 0.97 3.08
N ALA A 121 -5.60 0.30 3.83
CA ALA A 121 -6.34 0.90 4.93
C ALA A 121 -5.62 0.65 6.25
N ILE A 122 -5.18 1.72 6.91
CA ILE A 122 -4.43 1.68 8.16
C ILE A 122 -5.26 2.34 9.25
N PRO A 123 -5.51 1.68 10.40
CA PRO A 123 -6.16 2.32 11.52
C PRO A 123 -5.36 3.53 12.04
N THR A 124 -6.02 4.66 12.27
CA THR A 124 -5.35 5.89 12.72
C THR A 124 -4.65 5.72 14.05
N GLU A 125 -5.17 4.87 14.93
CA GLU A 125 -4.52 4.51 16.19
C GLU A 125 -3.16 3.81 15.96
N GLN A 126 -3.06 2.98 14.94
CA GLN A 126 -1.79 2.33 14.60
C GLN A 126 -0.81 3.30 13.95
N ILE A 127 -1.30 4.29 13.19
CA ILE A 127 -0.46 5.37 12.67
C ILE A 127 0.10 6.20 13.84
N ARG A 128 -0.70 6.51 14.87
CA ARG A 128 -0.21 7.22 16.06
C ARG A 128 0.89 6.45 16.79
N LYS A 129 0.75 5.14 16.91
CA LYS A 129 1.74 4.28 17.58
C LYS A 129 3.03 4.13 16.75
N ALA A 130 2.89 3.88 15.46
CA ALA A 130 4.02 3.70 14.56
C ALA A 130 4.74 5.00 14.23
N GLN A 131 4.11 6.16 14.49
CA GLN A 131 4.52 7.47 13.98
C GLN A 131 4.43 7.54 12.44
N LEU A 132 4.81 8.66 11.86
CA LEU A 132 4.80 8.84 10.41
C LEU A 132 5.90 8.00 9.72
N PRO A 133 5.77 7.69 8.44
CA PRO A 133 6.79 6.97 7.68
C PRO A 133 8.17 7.64 7.73
N ALA A 134 9.22 6.83 7.62
CA ALA A 134 10.57 7.35 7.43
C ALA A 134 10.66 8.15 6.12
N PRO A 135 11.47 9.22 6.05
CA PRO A 135 11.54 10.11 4.89
C PRO A 135 12.29 9.45 3.72
N ILE A 136 11.71 8.41 3.18
CA ILE A 136 12.20 7.72 1.99
C ILE A 136 11.54 8.37 0.78
N PHE A 137 12.34 8.98 -0.09
CA PHE A 137 11.80 9.76 -1.21
C PHE A 137 10.92 8.93 -2.14
N ILE A 138 11.39 7.74 -2.53
CA ILE A 138 10.66 6.84 -3.43
C ILE A 138 11.01 5.38 -3.18
N ARG A 139 9.98 4.51 -3.17
CA ARG A 139 10.04 3.06 -2.99
C ARG A 139 10.60 2.61 -1.64
N GLY A 140 9.94 1.64 -1.07
CA GLY A 140 10.30 1.03 0.19
C GLY A 140 9.68 1.71 1.41
N ASP A 141 8.97 2.81 1.22
CA ASP A 141 8.17 3.50 2.24
C ASP A 141 7.04 2.61 2.76
N ASP A 142 6.30 1.98 1.89
CA ASP A 142 5.26 1.00 2.19
C ASP A 142 5.81 -0.24 2.91
N MET A 143 6.98 -0.73 2.45
CA MET A 143 7.66 -1.88 3.04
C MET A 143 8.20 -1.55 4.43
N GLU A 144 8.94 -0.44 4.57
CA GLU A 144 9.48 0.02 5.86
C GLU A 144 8.36 0.16 6.88
N TYR A 145 7.30 0.84 6.47
CA TYR A 145 6.17 1.12 7.34
C TYR A 145 5.40 -0.15 7.73
N GLY A 146 5.18 -1.05 6.78
CA GLY A 146 4.52 -2.34 7.04
C GLY A 146 5.32 -3.22 7.99
N ILE A 147 6.66 -3.28 7.83
CA ILE A 147 7.54 -4.02 8.73
C ILE A 147 7.52 -3.42 10.13
N ARG A 148 7.57 -2.09 10.25
CA ARG A 148 7.49 -1.39 11.54
C ARG A 148 6.16 -1.65 12.25
N LEU A 149 5.05 -1.63 11.53
CA LEU A 149 3.74 -2.00 12.08
C LEU A 149 3.73 -3.46 12.57
N LYS A 150 4.31 -4.37 11.82
CA LYS A 150 4.46 -5.78 12.22
C LYS A 150 5.29 -5.93 13.51
N GLU A 151 6.39 -5.19 13.65
CA GLU A 151 7.21 -5.17 14.89
C GLU A 151 6.43 -4.64 16.10
N LEU A 152 5.47 -3.75 15.89
CA LEU A 152 4.52 -3.28 16.90
C LEU A 152 3.36 -4.28 17.18
N GLY A 153 3.40 -5.46 16.55
CA GLY A 153 2.38 -6.50 16.71
C GLY A 153 1.11 -6.28 15.87
N VAL A 154 1.12 -5.32 14.95
CA VAL A 154 -0.02 -5.06 14.05
C VAL A 154 0.05 -6.00 12.85
N LYS A 155 -1.03 -6.72 12.60
CA LYS A 155 -1.13 -7.63 11.46
C LYS A 155 -1.61 -6.89 10.21
N THR A 156 -0.93 -7.14 9.10
CA THR A 156 -1.40 -6.73 7.77
C THR A 156 -2.03 -7.93 7.06
N VAL A 157 -3.21 -7.74 6.47
CA VAL A 157 -3.90 -8.79 5.73
C VAL A 157 -4.26 -8.31 4.32
N ALA A 158 -3.85 -9.07 3.32
CA ALA A 158 -4.31 -8.88 1.95
C ALA A 158 -5.67 -9.57 1.79
N MET A 159 -6.70 -8.80 1.41
CA MET A 159 -8.09 -9.22 1.55
C MET A 159 -8.74 -9.44 0.19
N PRO A 160 -9.20 -10.68 -0.11
CA PRO A 160 -10.02 -10.92 -1.30
C PRO A 160 -11.26 -10.02 -1.32
N GLY A 161 -11.60 -9.46 -2.50
CA GLY A 161 -12.71 -8.53 -2.65
C GLY A 161 -12.39 -7.07 -2.29
N ILE A 162 -11.15 -6.80 -1.83
CA ILE A 162 -10.57 -5.47 -1.75
C ILE A 162 -9.49 -5.40 -2.83
N ALA A 163 -9.75 -4.69 -3.92
CA ALA A 163 -8.84 -4.69 -5.07
C ALA A 163 -8.91 -3.39 -5.86
N VAL A 164 -7.80 -3.04 -6.48
CA VAL A 164 -7.69 -1.94 -7.43
C VAL A 164 -7.09 -2.42 -8.74
N TRP A 165 -7.32 -1.66 -9.81
CA TRP A 165 -6.68 -1.85 -11.11
C TRP A 165 -5.74 -0.70 -11.36
N GLN A 166 -4.50 -1.03 -11.72
CA GLN A 166 -3.46 -0.05 -12.02
C GLN A 166 -2.61 -0.51 -13.21
N THR A 167 -2.09 0.42 -13.99
CA THR A 167 -1.17 0.08 -15.07
C THR A 167 0.16 -0.40 -14.48
N ARG A 168 0.61 -1.56 -14.95
CA ARG A 168 1.91 -2.10 -14.53
C ARG A 168 3.03 -1.24 -15.12
N LYS A 169 3.96 -0.82 -14.28
CA LYS A 169 5.19 -0.18 -14.76
C LYS A 169 6.13 -1.27 -15.31
N GLU A 170 6.60 -1.09 -16.53
CA GLU A 170 7.56 -2.02 -17.14
C GLU A 170 8.91 -2.00 -16.40
N PRO A 171 9.66 -3.13 -16.39
CA PRO A 171 10.96 -3.19 -15.70
C PRO A 171 11.97 -2.12 -16.13
N ALA A 172 11.92 -1.68 -17.41
CA ALA A 172 12.79 -0.61 -17.92
C ALA A 172 12.46 0.76 -17.33
N GLU A 173 11.19 1.05 -17.10
CA GLU A 173 10.76 2.28 -16.40
C GLU A 173 11.21 2.28 -14.95
N HIS A 174 11.25 1.10 -14.35
CA HIS A 174 11.79 0.90 -13.01
C HIS A 174 13.30 1.20 -12.91
N LEU A 175 14.09 0.84 -13.93
CA LEU A 175 15.54 1.11 -13.94
C LEU A 175 15.85 2.59 -14.06
N ASN A 176 15.11 3.30 -14.91
CA ASN A 176 15.29 4.74 -15.11
C ASN A 176 14.96 5.53 -13.84
N MET A 177 13.88 5.17 -13.14
CA MET A 177 13.52 5.82 -11.86
C MET A 177 14.56 5.57 -10.75
N VAL A 178 15.17 4.39 -10.70
CA VAL A 178 16.25 4.08 -9.73
C VAL A 178 17.51 4.86 -10.06
N GLN A 179 17.87 5.01 -11.33
CA GLN A 179 19.01 5.84 -11.76
C GLN A 179 18.80 7.31 -11.40
N ASP A 180 17.61 7.86 -11.61
CA ASP A 180 17.29 9.25 -11.29
C ASP A 180 17.36 9.55 -9.78
N VAL A 181 17.00 8.57 -8.94
CA VAL A 181 17.06 8.71 -7.46
C VAL A 181 18.48 8.57 -6.91
N PHE A 182 19.30 7.68 -7.48
CA PHE A 182 20.67 7.48 -7.00
C PHE A 182 21.67 8.52 -7.52
N PHE A 183 21.34 9.28 -8.56
CA PHE A 183 22.19 10.30 -9.17
C PHE A 183 21.72 11.74 -8.99
N SER A 184 20.55 11.99 -8.41
CA SER A 184 20.25 13.29 -7.84
C SER A 184 21.18 13.51 -6.63
N SER A 185 21.94 14.57 -6.70
CA SER A 185 23.09 14.88 -5.85
C SER A 185 22.88 14.62 -4.36
N PRO A 186 23.88 14.05 -3.63
CA PRO A 186 23.84 13.93 -2.17
C PRO A 186 23.62 15.24 -1.41
N LYS A 187 23.70 16.38 -2.09
CA LYS A 187 23.46 17.70 -1.50
C LYS A 187 22.01 17.98 -1.19
N ASP A 188 21.06 17.34 -1.93
CA ASP A 188 19.64 17.57 -1.74
C ASP A 188 19.06 16.81 -0.53
N VAL A 189 19.83 15.88 0.04
CA VAL A 189 19.44 15.07 1.22
C VAL A 189 19.90 15.71 2.54
N LEU A 190 20.80 16.68 2.50
CA LEU A 190 21.41 17.31 3.69
C LEU A 190 20.80 18.67 4.06
N GLU A 191 19.79 19.15 3.34
CA GLU A 191 19.07 20.39 3.63
C GLU A 191 17.62 20.17 4.12
N LEU A 192 17.32 19.00 4.71
CA LEU A 192 16.03 18.72 5.38
C LEU A 192 16.17 18.78 6.90
#